data_30c13f6c88d503955ab6386c00e50e22
#
_entry.id   30c13f6c88d503955ab6386c00e50e22
#
_cell.length_a   1.000
_cell.length_b   1.000
_cell.length_c   1.000
_cell.angle_alpha   90.00
_cell.angle_beta   90.00
_cell.angle_gamma   90.00
#
_symmetry.space_group_name_H-M   'P 1'
#
loop_
_entity.id
_entity.type
_entity.pdbx_description
1 polymer ?
#
loop_
_entity_poly.entity_id
_entity_poly.type
_entity_poly.pdbx_seq_one_letter_code
_entity_poly.pdbx_strand_id
1 'polypeptide(L)'
;MGCCDADHAAPVPEGLTSANLSPPDLNRRTVLGGVAAIAGLLTSAGPSGAQQKDLKKLKLAFCSQILCIVPYEVARAQGHWRNHGLDVELVYTRGGGAAMQALVGGAVDYAATALDVAIQAFAKGAEIRRFATTGRLPLFALVTAPKSAGAIADLKSLEGKTVAVSGLGNADHALLLFLMKQAGADASKVEVATLGVNILEALRQGQVDAGLVQEPALTILTQAGSRTLVNAMDLKDAQKYLGGPYEFMGVAVRANEIEQRREEMVRLARGLDDALKAIPGMKPDDLLGALPKELLAGSDPAQFRDVLGRYAGSLYPEKVTIDLDSSRRVADTLKIAGLVKPDADVSGLHDLSIVKG
;
A
#
# COMPACT_ATOMS: atom_id res chain seq x y z
N MET A 1 49.76 -14.15 9.38
CA MET A 1 50.61 -13.45 8.40
C MET A 1 49.77 -13.20 7.20
N GLY A 2 49.36 -12.11 6.86
CA GLY A 2 49.67 -10.71 6.91
C GLY A 2 48.89 -10.08 5.79
N CYS A 3 48.19 -9.05 6.17
CA CYS A 3 48.14 -7.66 5.68
C CYS A 3 47.50 -7.49 4.30
N CYS A 4 46.33 -6.78 4.31
CA CYS A 4 46.17 -5.30 4.16
C CYS A 4 46.56 -4.78 2.79
N ASP A 5 45.65 -4.17 2.13
CA ASP A 5 45.49 -2.76 1.77
C ASP A 5 44.53 -2.66 0.59
N ALA A 6 43.52 -1.94 0.65
CA ALA A 6 43.25 -0.50 0.77
C ALA A 6 42.83 0.13 -0.57
N ASP A 7 41.80 0.92 -0.46
CA ASP A 7 41.51 2.15 -1.20
C ASP A 7 41.48 2.17 -2.74
N HIS A 8 40.30 2.28 -3.29
CA HIS A 8 40.04 3.20 -4.40
C HIS A 8 38.66 3.85 -4.22
N ALA A 9 38.66 4.94 -3.45
CA ALA A 9 37.60 5.93 -3.53
C ALA A 9 37.93 6.89 -4.69
N ALA A 10 37.03 7.02 -5.64
CA ALA A 10 37.08 8.03 -6.68
C ALA A 10 36.70 9.41 -6.10
N PRO A 11 37.30 10.51 -6.53
CA PRO A 11 37.06 11.83 -5.97
C PRO A 11 35.75 12.45 -6.43
N VAL A 12 35.06 13.08 -5.48
CA VAL A 12 33.90 13.95 -5.70
C VAL A 12 34.42 15.30 -6.25
N PRO A 13 33.83 15.88 -7.32
CA PRO A 13 34.21 17.23 -7.74
C PRO A 13 33.62 18.28 -6.80
N GLU A 14 34.52 19.06 -6.19
CA GLU A 14 34.20 20.33 -5.55
C GLU A 14 33.83 21.40 -6.59
N GLY A 15 32.84 22.21 -6.26
CA GLY A 15 32.65 23.50 -6.88
C GLY A 15 31.23 23.83 -7.31
N LEU A 16 30.44 24.37 -6.36
CA LEU A 16 29.45 25.42 -6.65
C LEU A 16 29.28 26.24 -5.36
N THR A 17 29.98 27.35 -5.37
CA THR A 17 29.92 28.41 -4.34
C THR A 17 28.56 29.08 -4.33
N SER A 18 28.07 29.30 -3.13
CA SER A 18 26.91 30.11 -2.78
C SER A 18 26.94 31.49 -3.40
N ALA A 19 26.01 31.82 -4.27
CA ALA A 19 25.71 33.18 -4.66
C ALA A 19 24.76 33.82 -3.64
N ASN A 20 25.29 34.80 -2.90
CA ASN A 20 24.57 35.75 -2.06
C ASN A 20 23.58 36.57 -2.91
N LEU A 21 22.28 36.46 -2.65
CA LEU A 21 21.27 37.41 -3.09
C LEU A 21 20.74 38.14 -1.85
N SER A 22 21.21 39.37 -1.68
CA SER A 22 20.66 40.32 -0.73
C SER A 22 19.32 40.87 -1.25
N PRO A 23 18.34 41.13 -0.37
CA PRO A 23 17.08 41.74 -0.78
C PRO A 23 17.23 43.25 -1.00
N PRO A 24 16.47 43.88 -1.92
CA PRO A 24 16.54 45.31 -2.14
C PRO A 24 15.88 46.09 -1.00
N ASP A 25 16.60 47.15 -0.57
CA ASP A 25 16.17 48.18 0.36
C ASP A 25 14.96 48.94 -0.19
N LEU A 26 13.84 48.92 0.50
CA LEU A 26 12.73 49.84 0.29
C LEU A 26 12.82 51.02 1.26
N ASN A 27 13.24 52.12 0.69
CA ASN A 27 13.32 53.45 1.34
C ASN A 27 11.95 53.96 1.75
N ARG A 28 11.84 54.30 3.05
CA ARG A 28 10.77 55.15 3.59
C ARG A 28 11.03 56.59 3.16
N ARG A 29 10.04 57.20 2.48
CA ARG A 29 9.72 58.65 2.66
C ARG A 29 8.45 59.02 1.90
N THR A 30 7.44 59.42 2.66
CA THR A 30 6.60 60.60 2.58
C THR A 30 5.72 60.80 1.32
N VAL A 31 4.40 60.86 1.51
CA VAL A 31 3.62 62.04 1.22
C VAL A 31 2.33 62.07 2.09
N LEU A 32 2.25 63.17 2.87
CA LEU A 32 1.05 63.64 3.54
C LEU A 32 0.18 64.41 2.51
N GLY A 33 -1.15 64.31 2.62
CA GLY A 33 -2.03 65.33 2.06
C GLY A 33 -3.38 64.81 1.58
N GLY A 34 -4.47 65.26 2.22
CA GLY A 34 -5.79 65.31 1.60
C GLY A 34 -6.95 64.69 2.37
N VAL A 35 -7.54 65.47 3.30
CA VAL A 35 -8.83 65.23 3.94
C VAL A 35 -9.96 65.45 2.93
N ALA A 36 -10.89 64.51 2.82
CA ALA A 36 -12.30 64.83 2.51
C ALA A 36 -13.21 63.68 3.00
N ALA A 37 -14.07 63.98 3.94
CA ALA A 37 -15.11 63.12 4.47
C ALA A 37 -16.27 62.93 3.50
N ILE A 38 -16.66 61.69 3.22
CA ILE A 38 -18.02 61.38 2.78
C ILE A 38 -18.49 60.16 3.59
N ALA A 39 -19.45 60.38 4.46
CA ALA A 39 -20.17 59.34 5.16
C ALA A 39 -21.09 58.61 4.19
N GLY A 40 -20.82 57.35 3.91
CA GLY A 40 -21.70 56.47 3.17
C GLY A 40 -21.77 55.13 3.92
N LEU A 41 -22.88 54.88 4.60
CA LEU A 41 -23.24 53.60 5.20
C LEU A 41 -23.41 52.58 4.06
N LEU A 42 -22.36 51.79 3.78
CA LEU A 42 -22.47 50.54 3.05
C LEU A 42 -22.09 49.44 4.02
N THR A 43 -23.10 48.74 4.51
CA THR A 43 -22.94 47.46 5.16
C THR A 43 -22.33 46.46 4.15
N SER A 44 -21.01 46.43 4.06
CA SER A 44 -20.29 45.37 3.37
C SER A 44 -20.40 44.14 4.25
N ALA A 45 -21.31 43.22 3.88
CA ALA A 45 -21.19 41.84 4.28
C ALA A 45 -19.81 41.37 3.74
N GLY A 46 -18.79 41.38 4.59
CA GLY A 46 -17.49 40.80 4.29
C GLY A 46 -17.69 39.35 3.93
N PRO A 47 -16.90 38.82 2.99
CA PRO A 47 -16.93 37.40 2.72
C PRO A 47 -16.67 36.69 4.04
N SER A 48 -17.60 35.81 4.45
CA SER A 48 -17.44 34.89 5.57
C SER A 48 -16.12 34.16 5.30
N GLY A 49 -15.07 34.57 6.00
CA GLY A 49 -13.80 33.84 5.98
C GLY A 49 -14.13 32.44 6.41
N ALA A 50 -14.10 31.52 5.48
CA ALA A 50 -14.14 30.10 5.78
C ALA A 50 -13.00 29.88 6.79
N GLN A 51 -13.35 29.69 8.05
CA GLN A 51 -12.43 29.43 9.15
C GLN A 51 -11.65 28.20 8.71
N GLN A 52 -10.40 28.39 8.30
CA GLN A 52 -9.51 27.31 7.90
C GLN A 52 -9.38 26.43 9.15
N LYS A 53 -10.16 25.34 9.21
CA LYS A 53 -10.09 24.38 10.29
C LYS A 53 -8.65 23.95 10.41
N ASP A 54 -8.07 24.13 11.58
CA ASP A 54 -6.74 23.61 11.90
C ASP A 54 -6.79 22.09 11.71
N LEU A 55 -6.19 21.62 10.60
CA LEU A 55 -6.18 20.20 10.25
C LEU A 55 -5.17 19.49 11.13
N LYS A 56 -5.59 18.42 11.79
CA LYS A 56 -4.68 17.58 12.56
C LYS A 56 -3.79 16.80 11.60
N LYS A 57 -2.47 17.03 11.68
CA LYS A 57 -1.48 16.32 10.89
C LYS A 57 -1.21 14.94 11.47
N LEU A 58 -1.11 13.95 10.61
CA LEU A 58 -0.71 12.59 10.96
C LEU A 58 0.04 11.90 9.81
N LYS A 59 0.83 10.88 10.14
CA LYS A 59 1.61 10.10 9.20
C LYS A 59 1.05 8.68 9.10
N LEU A 60 0.78 8.24 7.87
CA LEU A 60 0.34 6.89 7.56
C LEU A 60 1.33 6.26 6.59
N ALA A 61 2.04 5.20 7.04
CA ALA A 61 2.96 4.44 6.20
C ALA A 61 2.27 3.28 5.49
N PHE A 62 2.68 2.98 4.25
CA PHE A 62 2.20 1.82 3.50
C PHE A 62 3.16 1.39 2.39
N CYS A 63 2.91 0.24 1.79
CA CYS A 63 3.70 -0.25 0.66
C CYS A 63 3.49 0.62 -0.59
N SER A 64 4.51 0.71 -1.46
CA SER A 64 4.47 1.56 -2.67
C SER A 64 3.81 0.89 -3.89
N GLN A 65 2.94 -0.10 -3.68
CA GLN A 65 2.33 -0.86 -4.77
C GLN A 65 0.98 -0.24 -5.16
N ILE A 66 0.78 0.02 -6.46
CA ILE A 66 -0.29 0.87 -6.98
C ILE A 66 -1.68 0.45 -6.54
N LEU A 67 -2.05 -0.82 -6.69
CA LEU A 67 -3.39 -1.26 -6.29
C LEU A 67 -3.61 -1.19 -4.77
N CYS A 68 -2.55 -1.26 -3.95
CA CYS A 68 -2.66 -1.08 -2.50
C CYS A 68 -3.03 0.35 -2.11
N ILE A 69 -2.53 1.33 -2.88
CA ILE A 69 -2.59 2.75 -2.48
C ILE A 69 -3.84 3.47 -2.96
N VAL A 70 -4.58 2.92 -3.92
CA VAL A 70 -5.74 3.60 -4.54
C VAL A 70 -6.71 4.18 -3.51
N PRO A 71 -7.22 3.44 -2.49
CA PRO A 71 -8.16 4.03 -1.53
C PRO A 71 -7.56 5.20 -0.73
N TYR A 72 -6.28 5.12 -0.41
CA TYR A 72 -5.58 6.14 0.36
C TYR A 72 -5.32 7.40 -0.47
N GLU A 73 -4.90 7.22 -1.71
CA GLU A 73 -4.65 8.34 -2.62
C GLU A 73 -5.96 9.02 -3.07
N VAL A 74 -7.03 8.26 -3.26
CA VAL A 74 -8.36 8.83 -3.50
C VAL A 74 -8.81 9.65 -2.28
N ALA A 75 -8.65 9.12 -1.05
CA ALA A 75 -8.99 9.85 0.17
C ALA A 75 -8.20 11.16 0.31
N ARG A 76 -6.93 11.16 -0.08
CA ARG A 76 -6.07 12.34 -0.07
C ARG A 76 -6.44 13.32 -1.19
N ALA A 77 -6.47 12.85 -2.43
CA ALA A 77 -6.63 13.69 -3.62
C ALA A 77 -8.01 14.35 -3.70
N GLN A 78 -9.07 13.64 -3.28
CA GLN A 78 -10.42 14.17 -3.24
C GLN A 78 -10.76 14.91 -1.93
N GLY A 79 -9.79 15.00 -1.01
CA GLY A 79 -9.96 15.76 0.23
C GLY A 79 -10.87 15.11 1.27
N HIS A 80 -11.18 13.81 1.15
CA HIS A 80 -12.05 13.12 2.10
C HIS A 80 -11.54 13.25 3.54
N TRP A 81 -10.25 13.07 3.79
CA TRP A 81 -9.67 13.27 5.13
C TRP A 81 -9.73 14.72 5.59
N ARG A 82 -9.54 15.70 4.69
CA ARG A 82 -9.65 17.11 5.02
C ARG A 82 -11.06 17.49 5.44
N ASN A 83 -12.08 16.88 4.83
CA ASN A 83 -13.48 17.04 5.22
C ASN A 83 -13.73 16.55 6.65
N HIS A 84 -12.94 15.59 7.12
CA HIS A 84 -12.95 15.08 8.49
C HIS A 84 -11.91 15.74 9.41
N GLY A 85 -11.28 16.86 8.98
CA GLY A 85 -10.36 17.64 9.79
C GLY A 85 -8.95 17.03 9.93
N LEU A 86 -8.53 16.17 8.98
CA LEU A 86 -7.21 15.54 8.98
C LEU A 86 -6.37 15.99 7.78
N ASP A 87 -5.08 16.20 8.02
CA ASP A 87 -4.05 16.34 7.01
C ASP A 87 -3.12 15.12 7.08
N VAL A 88 -3.33 14.16 6.17
CA VAL A 88 -2.66 12.86 6.21
C VAL A 88 -1.45 12.87 5.28
N GLU A 89 -0.25 12.80 5.86
CA GLU A 89 0.98 12.57 5.13
C GLU A 89 1.12 11.07 4.84
N LEU A 90 1.17 10.72 3.55
CA LEU A 90 1.32 9.35 3.08
C LEU A 90 2.81 9.01 2.93
N VAL A 91 3.30 8.06 3.75
CA VAL A 91 4.71 7.65 3.79
C VAL A 91 4.88 6.32 3.05
N TYR A 92 5.53 6.38 1.88
CA TYR A 92 5.78 5.20 1.05
C TYR A 92 6.97 4.39 1.56
N THR A 93 6.78 3.09 1.71
CA THR A 93 7.82 2.16 2.16
C THR A 93 8.06 1.05 1.13
N ARG A 94 9.18 0.35 1.28
CA ARG A 94 9.55 -0.75 0.35
C ARG A 94 8.69 -2.02 0.49
N GLY A 95 7.65 -1.99 1.32
CA GLY A 95 6.74 -3.13 1.52
C GLY A 95 6.03 -3.04 2.86
N GLY A 96 5.03 -3.91 3.06
CA GLY A 96 4.21 -3.91 4.27
C GLY A 96 5.01 -4.14 5.57
N GLY A 97 6.06 -4.96 5.52
CA GLY A 97 6.95 -5.19 6.66
C GLY A 97 7.67 -3.93 7.14
N ALA A 98 8.18 -3.11 6.20
CA ALA A 98 8.82 -1.84 6.52
C ALA A 98 7.82 -0.81 7.09
N ALA A 99 6.59 -0.77 6.55
CA ALA A 99 5.52 0.08 7.10
C ALA A 99 5.16 -0.34 8.54
N MET A 100 5.06 -1.63 8.81
CA MET A 100 4.77 -2.15 10.15
C MET A 100 5.91 -1.85 11.13
N GLN A 101 7.16 -1.97 10.71
CA GLN A 101 8.32 -1.60 11.51
C GLN A 101 8.32 -0.09 11.84
N ALA A 102 7.97 0.77 10.88
CA ALA A 102 7.83 2.21 11.10
C ALA A 102 6.75 2.53 12.13
N LEU A 103 5.61 1.80 12.11
CA LEU A 103 4.57 1.92 13.13
C LEU A 103 5.06 1.50 14.51
N VAL A 104 5.60 0.30 14.63
CA VAL A 104 6.05 -0.25 15.92
C VAL A 104 7.18 0.59 16.51
N GLY A 105 8.09 1.09 15.66
CA GLY A 105 9.19 1.98 16.06
C GLY A 105 8.80 3.43 16.33
N GLY A 106 7.52 3.82 16.14
CA GLY A 106 7.02 5.16 16.43
C GLY A 106 7.36 6.23 15.39
N ALA A 107 7.87 5.85 14.22
CA ALA A 107 8.21 6.78 13.14
C ALA A 107 6.98 7.33 12.41
N VAL A 108 5.85 6.61 12.49
CA VAL A 108 4.56 7.00 11.94
C VAL A 108 3.44 6.74 12.94
N ASP A 109 2.30 7.39 12.73
CA ASP A 109 1.12 7.25 13.60
C ASP A 109 0.33 5.98 13.29
N TYR A 110 0.22 5.64 12.01
CA TYR A 110 -0.54 4.51 11.48
C TYR A 110 0.26 3.76 10.42
N ALA A 111 -0.06 2.49 10.22
CA ALA A 111 0.45 1.72 9.09
C ALA A 111 -0.69 1.01 8.36
N ALA A 112 -0.72 1.16 7.04
CA ALA A 112 -1.60 0.40 6.17
C ALA A 112 -0.80 -0.75 5.56
N THR A 113 -1.14 -1.98 5.94
CA THR A 113 -0.44 -3.19 5.50
C THR A 113 -1.42 -4.29 5.13
N ALA A 114 -0.93 -5.28 4.39
CA ALA A 114 -1.65 -6.54 4.25
C ALA A 114 -1.84 -7.19 5.64
N LEU A 115 -2.98 -7.86 5.83
CA LEU A 115 -3.30 -8.50 7.11
C LEU A 115 -2.28 -9.59 7.47
N ASP A 116 -1.73 -10.28 6.49
CA ASP A 116 -0.64 -11.27 6.66
C ASP A 116 0.53 -10.71 7.46
N VAL A 117 0.94 -9.48 7.13
CA VAL A 117 2.05 -8.79 7.83
C VAL A 117 1.65 -8.42 9.25
N ALA A 118 0.42 -7.91 9.42
CA ALA A 118 -0.08 -7.52 10.76
C ALA A 118 -0.22 -8.74 11.69
N ILE A 119 -0.74 -9.87 11.18
CA ILE A 119 -0.85 -11.13 11.95
C ILE A 119 0.54 -11.63 12.35
N GLN A 120 1.51 -11.65 11.45
CA GLN A 120 2.86 -12.09 11.77
C GLN A 120 3.54 -11.20 12.81
N ALA A 121 3.37 -9.88 12.72
CA ALA A 121 3.88 -8.94 13.71
C ALA A 121 3.23 -9.14 15.08
N PHE A 122 1.90 -9.27 15.10
CA PHE A 122 1.13 -9.51 16.32
C PHE A 122 1.51 -10.83 16.99
N ALA A 123 1.61 -11.93 16.22
CA ALA A 123 2.03 -13.23 16.69
C ALA A 123 3.47 -13.27 17.26
N LYS A 124 4.31 -12.29 16.85
CA LYS A 124 5.66 -12.07 17.39
C LYS A 124 5.67 -11.10 18.59
N GLY A 125 4.50 -10.70 19.09
CA GLY A 125 4.35 -9.86 20.28
C GLY A 125 4.29 -8.35 19.99
N ALA A 126 4.11 -7.91 18.74
CA ALA A 126 3.90 -6.48 18.48
C ALA A 126 2.55 -6.03 19.08
N GLU A 127 2.59 -5.00 19.90
CA GLU A 127 1.40 -4.41 20.52
C GLU A 127 0.70 -3.46 19.55
N ILE A 128 -0.03 -4.04 18.60
CA ILE A 128 -0.78 -3.34 17.56
C ILE A 128 -2.25 -3.74 17.56
N ARG A 129 -3.10 -2.88 17.01
CA ARG A 129 -4.51 -3.19 16.68
C ARG A 129 -4.81 -2.71 15.28
N ARG A 130 -5.58 -3.52 14.56
CA ARG A 130 -6.12 -3.19 13.24
C ARG A 130 -7.57 -2.78 13.38
N PHE A 131 -7.97 -1.65 12.80
CA PHE A 131 -9.29 -1.07 13.03
C PHE A 131 -10.07 -0.74 11.76
N ALA A 132 -9.46 -0.83 10.58
CA ALA A 132 -10.12 -0.57 9.31
C ALA A 132 -9.54 -1.47 8.22
N THR A 133 -10.37 -1.89 7.25
CA THR A 133 -9.95 -2.61 6.05
C THR A 133 -10.17 -1.77 4.79
N THR A 134 -9.31 -1.94 3.78
CA THR A 134 -9.38 -1.23 2.49
C THR A 134 -9.18 -2.17 1.30
N GLY A 135 -8.94 -3.45 1.55
CA GLY A 135 -8.76 -4.46 0.51
C GLY A 135 -9.33 -5.80 0.92
N ARG A 136 -10.05 -6.47 0.00
CA ARG A 136 -10.73 -7.75 0.25
C ARG A 136 -10.21 -8.93 -0.55
N LEU A 137 -9.14 -8.74 -1.34
CA LEU A 137 -8.46 -9.80 -2.09
C LEU A 137 -6.95 -9.56 -2.07
N PRO A 138 -6.12 -10.63 -2.10
CA PRO A 138 -4.70 -10.49 -2.32
C PRO A 138 -4.43 -9.86 -3.69
N LEU A 139 -3.45 -8.95 -3.75
CA LEU A 139 -3.14 -8.21 -4.97
C LEU A 139 -2.08 -8.92 -5.82
N PHE A 140 -2.08 -10.25 -5.85
CA PHE A 140 -1.05 -11.04 -6.51
C PHE A 140 -1.63 -12.05 -7.49
N ALA A 141 -0.87 -12.30 -8.56
CA ALA A 141 -1.02 -13.45 -9.42
C ALA A 141 0.29 -14.24 -9.47
N LEU A 142 0.20 -15.56 -9.42
CA LEU A 142 1.29 -16.47 -9.65
C LEU A 142 1.36 -16.78 -11.14
N VAL A 143 2.46 -16.39 -11.78
CA VAL A 143 2.67 -16.53 -13.22
C VAL A 143 4.02 -17.20 -13.51
N THR A 144 4.11 -17.89 -14.65
CA THR A 144 5.37 -18.40 -15.15
C THR A 144 6.19 -17.32 -15.85
N ALA A 145 7.50 -17.49 -15.96
CA ALA A 145 8.24 -16.79 -17.01
C ALA A 145 7.71 -17.21 -18.40
N PRO A 146 7.78 -16.34 -19.43
CA PRO A 146 7.34 -16.72 -20.79
C PRO A 146 8.02 -18.01 -21.29
N LYS A 147 9.34 -18.15 -21.08
CA LYS A 147 10.11 -19.34 -21.49
C LYS A 147 9.71 -20.63 -20.76
N SER A 148 9.17 -20.51 -19.54
CA SER A 148 8.79 -21.65 -18.69
C SER A 148 7.32 -22.04 -18.82
N ALA A 149 6.51 -21.28 -19.58
CA ALA A 149 5.06 -21.45 -19.69
C ALA A 149 4.63 -22.83 -20.22
N GLY A 150 5.45 -23.45 -21.09
CA GLY A 150 5.21 -24.80 -21.60
C GLY A 150 5.53 -25.92 -20.60
N ALA A 151 6.51 -25.67 -19.71
CA ALA A 151 7.00 -26.67 -18.76
C ALA A 151 6.24 -26.65 -17.42
N ILE A 152 5.61 -25.53 -17.07
CA ILE A 152 4.89 -25.34 -15.80
C ILE A 152 3.40 -25.24 -16.11
N ALA A 153 2.68 -26.34 -15.89
CA ALA A 153 1.26 -26.43 -16.20
C ALA A 153 0.35 -26.12 -15.00
N ASP A 154 0.83 -26.39 -13.79
CA ASP A 154 0.10 -26.29 -12.53
C ASP A 154 1.05 -25.99 -11.35
N LEU A 155 0.49 -25.93 -10.14
CA LEU A 155 1.23 -25.64 -8.92
C LEU A 155 2.25 -26.73 -8.54
N LYS A 156 1.98 -28.02 -8.86
CA LYS A 156 2.93 -29.11 -8.59
C LYS A 156 4.16 -29.04 -9.48
N SER A 157 4.01 -28.54 -10.69
CA SER A 157 5.11 -28.34 -11.64
C SER A 157 6.12 -27.28 -11.20
N LEU A 158 5.85 -26.57 -10.07
CA LEU A 158 6.80 -25.64 -9.46
C LEU A 158 7.88 -26.34 -8.62
N GLU A 159 7.71 -27.62 -8.26
CA GLU A 159 8.77 -28.38 -7.58
C GLU A 159 10.04 -28.43 -8.44
N GLY A 160 11.18 -28.10 -7.82
CA GLY A 160 12.48 -28.00 -8.49
C GLY A 160 12.65 -26.73 -9.32
N LYS A 161 11.77 -25.74 -9.20
CA LYS A 161 11.82 -24.46 -9.91
C LYS A 161 12.21 -23.31 -8.99
N THR A 162 12.72 -22.24 -9.59
CA THR A 162 12.98 -20.97 -8.90
C THR A 162 11.77 -20.08 -9.03
N VAL A 163 11.16 -19.69 -7.88
CA VAL A 163 9.97 -18.84 -7.82
C VAL A 163 10.28 -17.51 -7.12
N ALA A 164 10.02 -16.40 -7.80
CA ALA A 164 10.28 -15.07 -7.27
C ALA A 164 9.14 -14.58 -6.36
N VAL A 165 9.52 -13.97 -5.24
CA VAL A 165 8.66 -13.23 -4.33
C VAL A 165 9.26 -11.88 -3.98
N SER A 166 8.46 -10.95 -3.46
CA SER A 166 8.95 -9.61 -3.07
C SER A 166 9.87 -9.66 -1.85
N GLY A 167 9.63 -10.58 -0.92
CA GLY A 167 10.44 -10.77 0.28
C GLY A 167 9.92 -11.90 1.14
N LEU A 168 10.81 -12.53 1.90
CA LEU A 168 10.42 -13.59 2.83
C LEU A 168 9.50 -13.00 3.93
N GLY A 169 8.40 -13.71 4.21
CA GLY A 169 7.39 -13.28 5.18
C GLY A 169 6.42 -12.22 4.66
N ASN A 170 6.60 -11.70 3.45
CA ASN A 170 5.61 -10.84 2.81
C ASN A 170 4.37 -11.65 2.38
N ALA A 171 3.27 -10.97 2.06
CA ALA A 171 2.00 -11.59 1.71
C ALA A 171 2.08 -12.50 0.47
N ASP A 172 2.89 -12.15 -0.52
CA ASP A 172 3.14 -12.97 -1.70
C ASP A 172 3.89 -14.27 -1.37
N HIS A 173 4.88 -14.21 -0.48
CA HIS A 173 5.55 -15.41 0.02
C HIS A 173 4.59 -16.32 0.79
N ALA A 174 3.77 -15.76 1.67
CA ALA A 174 2.75 -16.51 2.40
C ALA A 174 1.75 -17.20 1.45
N LEU A 175 1.31 -16.47 0.43
CA LEU A 175 0.41 -16.99 -0.60
C LEU A 175 1.04 -18.14 -1.39
N LEU A 176 2.31 -18.03 -1.80
CA LEU A 176 3.05 -19.11 -2.47
C LEU A 176 3.04 -20.39 -1.64
N LEU A 177 3.48 -20.30 -0.38
CA LEU A 177 3.58 -21.47 0.51
C LEU A 177 2.21 -22.13 0.74
N PHE A 178 1.18 -21.32 0.92
CA PHE A 178 -0.19 -21.80 1.06
C PHE A 178 -0.66 -22.54 -0.20
N LEU A 179 -0.52 -21.92 -1.37
CA LEU A 179 -0.94 -22.50 -2.65
C LEU A 179 -0.23 -23.82 -2.94
N MET A 180 1.06 -23.89 -2.69
CA MET A 180 1.86 -25.13 -2.84
C MET A 180 1.31 -26.23 -1.93
N LYS A 181 1.09 -25.92 -0.66
CA LYS A 181 0.57 -26.90 0.30
C LYS A 181 -0.84 -27.37 -0.04
N GLN A 182 -1.73 -26.47 -0.46
CA GLN A 182 -3.08 -26.84 -0.92
C GLN A 182 -3.07 -27.74 -2.16
N ALA A 183 -2.12 -27.54 -3.04
CA ALA A 183 -1.92 -28.39 -4.22
C ALA A 183 -1.28 -29.74 -3.90
N GLY A 184 -0.90 -30.01 -2.63
CA GLY A 184 -0.15 -31.19 -2.24
C GLY A 184 1.25 -31.23 -2.87
N ALA A 185 1.83 -30.07 -3.14
CA ALA A 185 3.19 -29.88 -3.62
C ALA A 185 4.14 -29.59 -2.46
N ASP A 186 5.39 -30.03 -2.62
CA ASP A 186 6.44 -29.84 -1.61
C ASP A 186 7.12 -28.49 -1.81
N ALA A 187 6.72 -27.50 -0.99
CA ALA A 187 7.29 -26.16 -1.05
C ALA A 187 8.81 -26.13 -0.74
N SER A 188 9.34 -27.14 -0.02
CA SER A 188 10.78 -27.21 0.29
C SER A 188 11.65 -27.50 -0.95
N LYS A 189 11.04 -27.99 -2.03
CA LYS A 189 11.69 -28.21 -3.31
C LYS A 189 11.68 -26.98 -4.21
N VAL A 190 11.04 -25.90 -3.81
CA VAL A 190 11.03 -24.64 -4.57
C VAL A 190 12.16 -23.76 -4.06
N GLU A 191 12.98 -23.25 -4.98
CA GLU A 191 13.95 -22.22 -4.68
C GLU A 191 13.24 -20.86 -4.67
N VAL A 192 13.16 -20.21 -3.51
CA VAL A 192 12.50 -18.91 -3.39
C VAL A 192 13.51 -17.78 -3.61
N ALA A 193 13.37 -17.05 -4.72
CA ALA A 193 14.19 -15.87 -5.03
C ALA A 193 13.48 -14.59 -4.50
N THR A 194 14.18 -13.82 -3.64
CA THR A 194 13.65 -12.54 -3.11
C THR A 194 14.14 -11.37 -3.97
N LEU A 195 13.29 -10.86 -4.85
CA LEU A 195 13.68 -9.89 -5.88
C LEU A 195 13.03 -8.50 -5.73
N GLY A 196 12.10 -8.32 -4.78
CA GLY A 196 11.45 -7.04 -4.56
C GLY A 196 10.76 -6.51 -5.82
N VAL A 197 11.14 -5.34 -6.25
CA VAL A 197 10.57 -4.67 -7.45
C VAL A 197 11.09 -5.24 -8.78
N ASN A 198 12.12 -6.10 -8.75
CA ASN A 198 12.79 -6.62 -9.95
C ASN A 198 12.13 -7.91 -10.50
N ILE A 199 11.04 -8.39 -9.92
CA ILE A 199 10.38 -9.65 -10.30
C ILE A 199 9.96 -9.64 -11.77
N LEU A 200 9.37 -8.55 -12.25
CA LEU A 200 8.94 -8.42 -13.65
C LEU A 200 10.08 -8.67 -14.62
N GLU A 201 11.21 -7.99 -14.39
CA GLU A 201 12.33 -8.08 -15.30
C GLU A 201 13.01 -9.46 -15.23
N ALA A 202 13.14 -10.03 -14.03
CA ALA A 202 13.69 -11.38 -13.85
C ALA A 202 12.84 -12.44 -14.56
N LEU A 203 11.50 -12.32 -14.54
CA LEU A 203 10.60 -13.21 -15.29
C LEU A 203 10.73 -13.02 -16.80
N ARG A 204 10.78 -11.77 -17.28
CA ARG A 204 10.95 -11.47 -18.71
C ARG A 204 12.25 -12.04 -19.26
N GLN A 205 13.34 -11.89 -18.52
CA GLN A 205 14.66 -12.42 -18.90
C GLN A 205 14.78 -13.93 -18.63
N GLY A 206 13.80 -14.51 -17.93
CA GLY A 206 13.80 -15.90 -17.54
C GLY A 206 14.92 -16.27 -16.57
N GLN A 207 15.32 -15.36 -15.70
CA GLN A 207 16.25 -15.62 -14.59
C GLN A 207 15.60 -16.46 -13.50
N VAL A 208 14.28 -16.43 -13.42
CA VAL A 208 13.44 -17.29 -12.57
C VAL A 208 12.39 -17.99 -13.42
N ASP A 209 11.81 -19.08 -12.93
CA ASP A 209 10.84 -19.88 -13.68
C ASP A 209 9.40 -19.39 -13.53
N ALA A 210 9.07 -18.89 -12.34
CA ALA A 210 7.76 -18.34 -12.00
C ALA A 210 7.91 -17.23 -10.95
N GLY A 211 6.84 -16.51 -10.66
CA GLY A 211 6.86 -15.49 -9.62
C GLY A 211 5.47 -14.96 -9.30
N LEU A 212 5.35 -14.36 -8.12
CA LEU A 212 4.16 -13.62 -7.74
C LEU A 212 4.33 -12.17 -8.12
N VAL A 213 3.40 -11.69 -8.94
CA VAL A 213 3.40 -10.34 -9.47
C VAL A 213 2.08 -9.65 -9.19
N GLN A 214 2.09 -8.33 -9.25
CA GLN A 214 0.90 -7.51 -9.25
C GLN A 214 0.67 -6.92 -10.64
N GLU A 215 -0.44 -6.22 -10.84
CA GLU A 215 -0.62 -5.41 -12.03
C GLU A 215 0.27 -4.14 -11.95
N PRO A 216 0.78 -3.64 -13.06
CA PRO A 216 0.58 -4.08 -14.45
C PRO A 216 1.49 -5.22 -14.92
N ALA A 217 2.39 -5.74 -14.07
CA ALA A 217 3.32 -6.80 -14.44
C ALA A 217 2.62 -8.09 -14.92
N LEU A 218 1.46 -8.44 -14.33
CA LEU A 218 0.66 -9.57 -14.79
C LEU A 218 0.23 -9.39 -16.26
N THR A 219 -0.32 -8.25 -16.60
CA THR A 219 -0.74 -7.94 -17.97
C THR A 219 0.45 -7.99 -18.95
N ILE A 220 1.58 -7.38 -18.60
CA ILE A 220 2.80 -7.38 -19.43
C ILE A 220 3.30 -8.81 -19.68
N LEU A 221 3.36 -9.63 -18.64
CA LEU A 221 3.86 -11.01 -18.73
C LEU A 221 2.91 -11.91 -19.53
N THR A 222 1.60 -11.77 -19.34
CA THR A 222 0.61 -12.56 -20.10
C THR A 222 0.64 -12.21 -21.58
N GLN A 223 0.81 -10.94 -21.94
CA GLN A 223 1.02 -10.51 -23.31
C GLN A 223 2.35 -11.06 -23.92
N ALA A 224 3.34 -11.26 -23.07
CA ALA A 224 4.62 -11.88 -23.48
C ALA A 224 4.60 -13.43 -23.54
N GLY A 225 3.44 -14.06 -23.28
CA GLY A 225 3.24 -15.51 -23.35
C GLY A 225 3.40 -16.26 -22.02
N SER A 226 3.46 -15.56 -20.90
CA SER A 226 3.41 -16.20 -19.57
C SER A 226 2.07 -16.89 -19.33
N ARG A 227 2.10 -17.99 -18.59
CA ARG A 227 0.91 -18.68 -18.10
C ARG A 227 0.57 -18.16 -16.71
N THR A 228 -0.66 -17.71 -16.50
CA THR A 228 -1.20 -17.46 -15.18
C THR A 228 -1.64 -18.77 -14.53
N LEU A 229 -1.04 -19.13 -13.41
CA LEU A 229 -1.38 -20.33 -12.64
C LEU A 229 -2.51 -20.04 -11.65
N VAL A 230 -2.45 -18.89 -10.97
CA VAL A 230 -3.46 -18.40 -10.04
C VAL A 230 -3.50 -16.87 -10.13
N ASN A 231 -4.68 -16.29 -10.25
CA ASN A 231 -4.88 -14.86 -10.13
C ASN A 231 -5.72 -14.56 -8.87
N ALA A 232 -5.08 -14.35 -7.73
CA ALA A 232 -5.79 -14.08 -6.48
C ALA A 232 -6.54 -12.73 -6.44
N MET A 233 -6.34 -11.85 -7.43
CA MET A 233 -7.12 -10.63 -7.64
C MET A 233 -8.49 -10.91 -8.28
N ASP A 234 -8.69 -12.10 -8.82
CA ASP A 234 -9.97 -12.57 -9.39
C ASP A 234 -10.79 -13.30 -8.35
N LEU A 235 -12.09 -12.96 -8.25
CA LEU A 235 -12.99 -13.57 -7.25
C LEU A 235 -13.19 -15.09 -7.45
N LYS A 236 -13.13 -15.60 -8.69
CA LYS A 236 -13.28 -17.03 -8.97
C LYS A 236 -12.07 -17.81 -8.49
N ASP A 237 -10.87 -17.28 -8.76
CA ASP A 237 -9.64 -17.90 -8.29
C ASP A 237 -9.51 -17.78 -6.77
N ALA A 238 -9.87 -16.63 -6.18
CA ALA A 238 -9.94 -16.49 -4.73
C ALA A 238 -10.92 -17.50 -4.10
N GLN A 239 -12.10 -17.69 -4.68
CA GLN A 239 -13.05 -18.71 -4.23
C GLN A 239 -12.47 -20.12 -4.36
N LYS A 240 -11.81 -20.43 -5.47
CA LYS A 240 -11.25 -21.76 -5.74
C LYS A 240 -10.05 -22.10 -4.84
N TYR A 241 -9.13 -21.17 -4.71
CA TYR A 241 -7.82 -21.44 -4.08
C TYR A 241 -7.73 -20.97 -2.63
N LEU A 242 -8.50 -19.93 -2.25
CA LEU A 242 -8.48 -19.34 -0.90
C LEU A 242 -9.77 -19.61 -0.12
N GLY A 243 -10.81 -20.16 -0.76
CA GLY A 243 -12.11 -20.43 -0.15
C GLY A 243 -13.02 -19.19 -0.01
N GLY A 244 -12.70 -18.09 -0.68
CA GLY A 244 -13.53 -16.88 -0.72
C GLY A 244 -12.77 -15.57 -0.52
N PRO A 245 -13.48 -14.48 -0.17
CA PRO A 245 -12.87 -13.20 0.15
C PRO A 245 -11.76 -13.35 1.19
N TYR A 246 -10.71 -12.55 1.04
CA TYR A 246 -9.48 -12.64 1.81
C TYR A 246 -9.13 -11.24 2.27
N GLU A 247 -9.33 -10.91 3.53
CA GLU A 247 -9.04 -9.57 4.01
C GLU A 247 -7.57 -9.24 3.75
N PHE A 248 -7.33 -8.14 3.08
CA PHE A 248 -5.98 -7.81 2.65
C PHE A 248 -5.47 -6.51 3.27
N MET A 249 -5.61 -5.37 2.57
CA MET A 249 -5.10 -4.11 3.08
C MET A 249 -5.98 -3.53 4.19
N GLY A 250 -5.34 -2.88 5.17
CA GLY A 250 -6.07 -2.16 6.22
C GLY A 250 -5.14 -1.47 7.20
N VAL A 251 -5.69 -0.66 8.06
CA VAL A 251 -4.97 0.28 8.92
C VAL A 251 -4.79 -0.27 10.33
N ALA A 252 -3.56 -0.20 10.81
CA ALA A 252 -3.16 -0.56 12.18
C ALA A 252 -2.62 0.65 12.95
N VAL A 253 -2.73 0.58 14.27
CA VAL A 253 -2.26 1.54 15.26
C VAL A 253 -1.53 0.80 16.39
N ARG A 254 -0.67 1.48 17.15
CA ARG A 254 -0.11 0.93 18.39
C ARG A 254 -1.22 0.77 19.44
N ALA A 255 -1.26 -0.37 20.12
CA ALA A 255 -2.35 -0.72 21.03
C ALA A 255 -2.48 0.25 22.22
N ASN A 256 -1.35 0.75 22.73
CA ASN A 256 -1.29 1.70 23.84
C ASN A 256 -1.75 3.14 23.47
N GLU A 257 -1.99 3.42 22.20
CA GLU A 257 -2.42 4.75 21.72
C GLU A 257 -3.91 4.82 21.38
N ILE A 258 -4.64 3.71 21.41
CA ILE A 258 -6.04 3.63 20.97
C ILE A 258 -6.91 4.64 21.68
N GLU A 259 -6.88 4.69 23.01
CA GLU A 259 -7.75 5.58 23.79
C GLU A 259 -7.45 7.06 23.49
N GLN A 260 -6.17 7.41 23.40
CA GLN A 260 -5.77 8.78 23.09
C GLN A 260 -6.12 9.19 21.65
N ARG A 261 -6.07 8.23 20.70
CA ARG A 261 -6.28 8.47 19.27
C ARG A 261 -7.67 8.07 18.78
N ARG A 262 -8.57 7.64 19.64
CA ARG A 262 -9.89 7.11 19.25
C ARG A 262 -10.64 8.01 18.27
N GLU A 263 -10.75 9.30 18.58
CA GLU A 263 -11.44 10.25 17.71
C GLU A 263 -10.74 10.43 16.36
N GLU A 264 -9.41 10.48 16.36
CA GLU A 264 -8.57 10.56 15.16
C GLU A 264 -8.75 9.31 14.29
N MET A 265 -8.76 8.11 14.89
CA MET A 265 -8.99 6.84 14.21
C MET A 265 -10.37 6.80 13.54
N VAL A 266 -11.41 7.27 14.22
CA VAL A 266 -12.77 7.39 13.65
C VAL A 266 -12.78 8.33 12.44
N ARG A 267 -12.12 9.49 12.53
CA ARG A 267 -12.03 10.45 11.42
C ARG A 267 -11.23 9.87 10.24
N LEU A 268 -10.13 9.16 10.52
CA LEU A 268 -9.30 8.50 9.52
C LEU A 268 -10.10 7.41 8.77
N ALA A 269 -10.84 6.58 9.52
CA ALA A 269 -11.68 5.52 8.99
C ALA A 269 -12.83 6.09 8.14
N ARG A 270 -13.48 7.19 8.57
CA ARG A 270 -14.54 7.86 7.80
C ARG A 270 -14.04 8.39 6.46
N GLY A 271 -12.87 9.02 6.42
CA GLY A 271 -12.29 9.49 5.16
C GLY A 271 -11.96 8.35 4.19
N LEU A 272 -11.51 7.19 4.71
CA LEU A 272 -11.33 5.99 3.90
C LEU A 272 -12.66 5.39 3.44
N ASP A 273 -13.69 5.39 4.28
CA ASP A 273 -15.02 4.91 3.94
C ASP A 273 -15.65 5.75 2.82
N ASP A 274 -15.47 7.07 2.87
CA ASP A 274 -15.90 7.98 1.80
C ASP A 274 -15.17 7.69 0.48
N ALA A 275 -13.85 7.43 0.54
CA ALA A 275 -13.08 7.06 -0.64
C ALA A 275 -13.52 5.71 -1.22
N LEU A 276 -13.74 4.69 -0.38
CA LEU A 276 -14.21 3.38 -0.82
C LEU A 276 -15.58 3.45 -1.49
N LYS A 277 -16.48 4.29 -0.99
CA LYS A 277 -17.80 4.54 -1.62
C LYS A 277 -17.69 5.29 -2.95
N ALA A 278 -16.71 6.17 -3.09
CA ALA A 278 -16.51 6.92 -4.32
C ALA A 278 -15.89 6.08 -5.44
N ILE A 279 -14.94 5.21 -5.13
CA ILE A 279 -14.15 4.42 -6.10
C ILE A 279 -15.01 3.69 -7.14
N PRO A 280 -16.09 2.97 -6.82
CA PRO A 280 -16.89 2.25 -7.82
C PRO A 280 -17.54 3.17 -8.87
N GLY A 281 -17.80 4.42 -8.53
CA GLY A 281 -18.39 5.43 -9.43
C GLY A 281 -17.35 6.26 -10.20
N MET A 282 -16.06 6.14 -9.88
CA MET A 282 -15.00 6.89 -10.54
C MET A 282 -14.65 6.27 -11.90
N LYS A 283 -14.38 7.13 -12.87
CA LYS A 283 -13.78 6.70 -14.14
C LYS A 283 -12.33 6.30 -13.93
N PRO A 284 -11.79 5.35 -14.71
CA PRO A 284 -10.38 4.96 -14.62
C PRO A 284 -9.39 6.14 -14.73
N ASP A 285 -9.71 7.16 -15.52
CA ASP A 285 -8.89 8.38 -15.63
C ASP A 285 -8.87 9.21 -14.34
N ASP A 286 -9.99 9.28 -13.62
CA ASP A 286 -10.08 9.98 -12.34
C ASP A 286 -9.31 9.24 -11.25
N LEU A 287 -9.38 7.90 -11.26
CA LEU A 287 -8.57 7.05 -10.37
C LEU A 287 -7.07 7.23 -10.66
N LEU A 288 -6.69 7.21 -11.93
CA LEU A 288 -5.31 7.42 -12.36
C LEU A 288 -4.82 8.82 -11.95
N GLY A 289 -5.66 9.86 -12.12
CA GLY A 289 -5.36 11.22 -11.72
C GLY A 289 -5.19 11.43 -10.21
N ALA A 290 -5.74 10.55 -9.38
CA ALA A 290 -5.55 10.58 -7.94
C ALA A 290 -4.17 10.04 -7.50
N LEU A 291 -3.52 9.22 -8.35
CA LEU A 291 -2.24 8.57 -8.01
C LEU A 291 -1.05 9.52 -8.21
N PRO A 292 0.00 9.41 -7.40
CA PRO A 292 1.25 10.16 -7.59
C PRO A 292 1.90 9.86 -8.92
N LYS A 293 2.29 10.90 -9.65
CA LYS A 293 2.92 10.77 -10.97
C LYS A 293 4.23 10.00 -10.93
N GLU A 294 4.95 10.08 -9.81
CA GLU A 294 6.22 9.40 -9.57
C GLU A 294 6.06 7.89 -9.58
N LEU A 295 4.93 7.37 -9.11
CA LEU A 295 4.62 5.94 -9.12
C LEU A 295 4.16 5.43 -10.49
N LEU A 296 3.73 6.34 -11.36
CA LEU A 296 3.32 6.04 -12.73
C LEU A 296 4.46 6.22 -13.73
N ALA A 297 5.60 6.78 -13.29
CA ALA A 297 6.72 7.08 -14.16
C ALA A 297 7.27 5.81 -14.85
N GLY A 298 7.45 5.88 -16.15
CA GLY A 298 7.93 4.74 -16.95
C GLY A 298 6.89 3.67 -17.28
N SER A 299 5.63 3.86 -16.89
CA SER A 299 4.52 2.95 -17.19
C SER A 299 3.59 3.55 -18.25
N ASP A 300 2.91 2.68 -19.01
CA ASP A 300 1.89 3.10 -19.97
C ASP A 300 0.59 3.49 -19.24
N PRO A 301 0.13 4.76 -19.30
CA PRO A 301 -1.11 5.19 -18.67
C PRO A 301 -2.35 4.45 -19.18
N ALA A 302 -2.36 4.01 -20.44
CA ALA A 302 -3.48 3.23 -20.98
C ALA A 302 -3.58 1.87 -20.30
N GLN A 303 -2.46 1.21 -20.05
CA GLN A 303 -2.42 -0.07 -19.34
C GLN A 303 -2.90 0.07 -17.90
N PHE A 304 -2.50 1.13 -17.19
CA PHE A 304 -3.01 1.39 -15.83
C PHE A 304 -4.51 1.68 -15.80
N ARG A 305 -4.99 2.41 -16.77
CA ARG A 305 -6.43 2.70 -16.93
C ARG A 305 -7.24 1.40 -17.04
N ASP A 306 -6.78 0.47 -17.89
CA ASP A 306 -7.40 -0.84 -18.06
C ASP A 306 -7.38 -1.69 -16.79
N VAL A 307 -6.25 -1.68 -16.07
CA VAL A 307 -6.08 -2.37 -14.78
C VAL A 307 -7.05 -1.81 -13.73
N LEU A 308 -7.12 -0.49 -13.56
CA LEU A 308 -8.03 0.15 -12.62
C LEU A 308 -9.49 -0.13 -12.98
N GLY A 309 -9.84 -0.07 -14.26
CA GLY A 309 -11.18 -0.41 -14.76
C GLY A 309 -11.56 -1.87 -14.47
N ARG A 310 -10.61 -2.79 -14.56
CA ARG A 310 -10.81 -4.23 -14.32
C ARG A 310 -11.01 -4.59 -12.85
N TYR A 311 -10.24 -3.98 -11.98
CA TYR A 311 -10.10 -4.45 -10.60
C TYR A 311 -10.71 -3.53 -9.54
N ALA A 312 -10.96 -2.24 -9.80
CA ALA A 312 -11.46 -1.31 -8.79
C ALA A 312 -12.76 -1.78 -8.11
N GLY A 313 -13.66 -2.42 -8.87
CA GLY A 313 -14.93 -2.95 -8.33
C GLY A 313 -14.80 -4.25 -7.53
N SER A 314 -13.70 -5.01 -7.68
CA SER A 314 -13.51 -6.30 -7.03
C SER A 314 -12.57 -6.28 -5.84
N LEU A 315 -11.51 -5.46 -5.89
CA LEU A 315 -10.45 -5.46 -4.88
C LEU A 315 -10.80 -4.71 -3.60
N TYR A 316 -11.63 -3.67 -3.71
CA TYR A 316 -11.94 -2.81 -2.58
C TYR A 316 -13.30 -3.15 -1.98
N PRO A 317 -13.42 -3.21 -0.64
CA PRO A 317 -14.71 -3.37 0.02
C PRO A 317 -15.54 -2.09 -0.11
N GLU A 318 -16.85 -2.18 0.06
CA GLU A 318 -17.74 -1.02 0.05
C GLU A 318 -17.62 -0.16 1.32
N LYS A 319 -17.10 -0.75 2.39
CA LYS A 319 -16.94 -0.13 3.72
C LYS A 319 -15.60 -0.55 4.34
N VAL A 320 -15.11 0.27 5.24
CA VAL A 320 -13.88 0.00 6.00
C VAL A 320 -14.04 -1.05 7.12
N THR A 321 -15.22 -1.64 7.26
CA THR A 321 -15.51 -2.65 8.31
C THR A 321 -14.70 -3.93 8.10
N ILE A 322 -14.17 -4.46 9.20
CA ILE A 322 -13.39 -5.71 9.18
C ILE A 322 -14.35 -6.91 9.10
N ASP A 323 -14.10 -7.79 8.12
CA ASP A 323 -14.76 -9.09 8.00
C ASP A 323 -13.94 -10.14 8.74
N LEU A 324 -14.44 -10.57 9.90
CA LEU A 324 -13.73 -11.56 10.74
C LEU A 324 -13.61 -12.94 10.11
N ASP A 325 -14.54 -13.34 9.22
CA ASP A 325 -14.44 -14.63 8.54
C ASP A 325 -13.33 -14.61 7.49
N SER A 326 -13.26 -13.53 6.71
CA SER A 326 -12.16 -13.30 5.77
C SER A 326 -10.83 -13.16 6.51
N SER A 327 -10.83 -12.51 7.68
CA SER A 327 -9.65 -12.34 8.53
C SER A 327 -9.14 -13.67 9.10
N ARG A 328 -10.05 -14.54 9.56
CA ARG A 328 -9.68 -15.90 9.98
C ARG A 328 -9.05 -16.71 8.86
N ARG A 329 -9.56 -16.60 7.64
CA ARG A 329 -8.99 -17.26 6.46
C ARG A 329 -7.54 -16.85 6.21
N VAL A 330 -7.20 -15.58 6.42
CA VAL A 330 -5.80 -15.10 6.33
C VAL A 330 -4.94 -15.75 7.42
N ALA A 331 -5.41 -15.78 8.66
CA ALA A 331 -4.69 -16.41 9.76
C ALA A 331 -4.46 -17.93 9.50
N ASP A 332 -5.47 -18.63 9.01
CA ASP A 332 -5.36 -20.05 8.67
C ASP A 332 -4.39 -20.28 7.51
N THR A 333 -4.38 -19.39 6.51
CA THR A 333 -3.39 -19.41 5.42
C THR A 333 -1.97 -19.33 5.97
N LEU A 334 -1.70 -18.42 6.90
CA LEU A 334 -0.38 -18.26 7.52
C LEU A 334 0.03 -19.46 8.39
N LYS A 335 -0.93 -20.04 9.13
CA LYS A 335 -0.70 -21.27 9.91
C LYS A 335 -0.38 -22.45 9.00
N ILE A 336 -1.14 -22.60 7.90
CA ILE A 336 -0.91 -23.65 6.89
C ILE A 336 0.44 -23.45 6.20
N ALA A 337 0.82 -22.21 5.89
CA ALA A 337 2.12 -21.88 5.32
C ALA A 337 3.30 -22.04 6.29
N GLY A 338 3.03 -22.25 7.59
CA GLY A 338 4.08 -22.37 8.62
C GLY A 338 4.72 -21.05 9.02
N LEU A 339 4.12 -19.91 8.66
CA LEU A 339 4.63 -18.57 8.97
C LEU A 339 4.16 -18.06 10.35
N VAL A 340 3.11 -18.66 10.86
CA VAL A 340 2.57 -18.43 12.21
C VAL A 340 2.33 -19.80 12.86
N LYS A 341 2.58 -19.91 14.16
CA LYS A 341 2.38 -21.15 14.89
C LYS A 341 0.91 -21.60 14.82
N PRO A 342 0.62 -22.91 14.74
CA PRO A 342 -0.75 -23.41 14.63
C PRO A 342 -1.66 -22.99 15.81
N ASP A 343 -1.09 -22.85 17.01
CA ASP A 343 -1.77 -22.47 18.25
C ASP A 343 -1.76 -20.96 18.54
N ALA A 344 -1.19 -20.13 17.64
CA ALA A 344 -1.15 -18.69 17.84
C ALA A 344 -2.58 -18.11 17.89
N ASP A 345 -2.87 -17.42 18.98
CA ASP A 345 -4.09 -16.63 19.12
C ASP A 345 -3.87 -15.24 18.54
N VAL A 346 -4.63 -14.92 17.50
CA VAL A 346 -4.62 -13.62 16.82
C VAL A 346 -5.95 -12.87 16.98
N SER A 347 -6.86 -13.36 17.84
CA SER A 347 -8.19 -12.78 18.04
C SER A 347 -8.15 -11.34 18.56
N GLY A 348 -7.13 -11.00 19.36
CA GLY A 348 -6.91 -9.66 19.89
C GLY A 348 -6.35 -8.65 18.89
N LEU A 349 -6.06 -9.03 17.64
CA LEU A 349 -5.50 -8.10 16.65
C LEU A 349 -6.48 -7.01 16.21
N HIS A 350 -7.79 -7.29 16.20
CA HIS A 350 -8.80 -6.38 15.65
C HIS A 350 -9.48 -5.53 16.73
N ASP A 351 -9.58 -4.22 16.50
CA ASP A 351 -10.45 -3.32 17.25
C ASP A 351 -11.68 -2.97 16.39
N LEU A 352 -12.80 -3.61 16.69
CA LEU A 352 -14.07 -3.39 15.98
C LEU A 352 -14.87 -2.20 16.51
N SER A 353 -14.39 -1.53 17.57
CA SER A 353 -15.12 -0.43 18.21
C SER A 353 -15.03 0.90 17.46
N ILE A 354 -14.06 1.04 16.58
CA ILE A 354 -13.78 2.27 15.82
C ILE A 354 -14.73 2.41 14.64
N VAL A 355 -14.99 1.33 13.92
CA VAL A 355 -15.91 1.29 12.78
C VAL A 355 -17.05 0.35 13.14
N LYS A 356 -18.17 0.94 13.58
CA LYS A 356 -19.42 0.16 13.77
C LYS A 356 -20.10 0.06 12.41
N GLY A 357 -20.40 -1.18 11.99
CA GLY A 357 -21.07 -1.51 10.73
C GLY A 357 -22.47 -0.92 10.62
#